data_4ff218056b41bf507b7255f731b2e429
#
_entry.id   4ff218056b41bf507b7255f731b2e429
#
_cell.length_a   1.000
_cell.length_b   1.000
_cell.length_c   1.000
_cell.angle_alpha   90.00
_cell.angle_beta   90.00
_cell.angle_gamma   90.00
#
_symmetry.space_group_name_H-M   'P 1'
#
loop_
_entity.id
_entity.type
_entity.pdbx_description
1 polymer ?
#
loop_
_entity_poly.entity_id
_entity_poly.type
_entity_poly.pdbx_seq_one_letter_code
_entity_poly.pdbx_strand_id
1 'polypeptide(L)'
;GHLGHVGAEVNATRTQKTAPSLTLPKLALSREGRDTLWLLAVLALSIYPHTGHLPWWCLAGVSGALAWRAYLAVKDGALPPRWTLLVALGISVVLTFMTFRSIFGREAGVTLVSALAGLKTLELRARRDAFVITALGFFLILTQFLFSQSILTAVMMGGVFWGLLTSLVLAQRPLYRPPIWSAMKAAGKTILMGLPAMLLLYLLFPRIGPLWTAPADAQASIGLSDQLTLGHVAELAQDDGIAMRLKFDGPLPTPAQRYFRGPVLELFDGRNWIARKPALQQAEAAQDLNEVHAIGSPLSYQMTLEPT
;
A
#
# COMPACT_ATOMS: atom_id res chain seq x y z
N GLY A 1 -10.77 -89.31 -47.47
CA GLY A 1 -9.37 -88.98 -47.35
C GLY A 1 -9.16 -87.59 -46.89
N HIS A 2 -8.61 -87.35 -45.81
CA HIS A 2 -7.49 -86.51 -45.44
C HIS A 2 -7.54 -86.09 -44.00
N LEU A 3 -6.60 -86.64 -43.27
CA LEU A 3 -6.27 -86.28 -41.89
C LEU A 3 -5.58 -84.88 -41.84
N GLY A 4 -6.06 -83.98 -41.05
CA GLY A 4 -5.45 -82.70 -40.76
C GLY A 4 -4.92 -82.66 -39.32
N HIS A 5 -3.60 -82.45 -39.21
CA HIS A 5 -2.88 -82.36 -37.96
C HIS A 5 -3.33 -81.18 -37.10
N VAL A 6 -3.62 -81.46 -35.85
CA VAL A 6 -3.81 -80.49 -34.78
C VAL A 6 -2.44 -80.20 -34.16
N GLY A 7 -1.87 -79.04 -34.45
CA GLY A 7 -0.72 -78.49 -33.75
C GLY A 7 -1.16 -77.74 -32.48
N ALA A 8 -0.82 -78.27 -31.34
CA ALA A 8 -1.02 -77.59 -30.07
C ALA A 8 0.13 -76.59 -29.82
N GLU A 9 -0.13 -75.29 -30.01
CA GLU A 9 0.76 -74.23 -29.50
C GLU A 9 0.55 -74.00 -28.02
N VAL A 10 1.56 -74.43 -27.28
CA VAL A 10 1.66 -74.12 -25.82
C VAL A 10 2.06 -72.67 -25.68
N ASN A 11 1.10 -71.82 -25.35
CA ASN A 11 1.30 -70.40 -25.07
C ASN A 11 1.85 -70.26 -23.64
N ALA A 12 3.17 -70.19 -23.50
CA ALA A 12 3.83 -69.93 -22.22
C ALA A 12 3.64 -68.45 -21.81
N THR A 13 2.63 -68.22 -21.02
CA THR A 13 2.35 -66.92 -20.35
C THR A 13 3.48 -66.60 -19.36
N ARG A 14 4.46 -65.84 -19.83
CA ARG A 14 5.57 -65.31 -19.03
C ARG A 14 5.02 -64.19 -18.16
N THR A 15 4.61 -64.50 -16.94
CA THR A 15 4.27 -63.54 -15.90
C THR A 15 5.50 -62.67 -15.58
N GLN A 16 5.56 -61.54 -16.21
CA GLN A 16 6.56 -60.52 -15.93
C GLN A 16 6.19 -59.89 -14.57
N LYS A 17 6.86 -60.33 -13.52
CA LYS A 17 6.78 -59.77 -12.18
C LYS A 17 7.38 -58.36 -12.24
N THR A 18 6.56 -57.33 -12.50
CA THR A 18 6.94 -55.92 -12.38
C THR A 18 7.27 -55.68 -10.91
N ALA A 19 8.55 -55.44 -10.64
CA ALA A 19 8.99 -54.94 -9.32
C ALA A 19 8.28 -53.63 -9.03
N PRO A 20 7.78 -53.43 -7.79
CA PRO A 20 7.20 -52.14 -7.41
C PRO A 20 8.30 -51.11 -7.46
N SER A 21 8.24 -50.24 -8.47
CA SER A 21 9.04 -49.03 -8.48
C SER A 21 8.60 -48.16 -7.30
N LEU A 22 9.45 -48.08 -6.27
CA LEU A 22 9.38 -47.10 -5.22
C LEU A 22 9.55 -45.71 -5.85
N THR A 23 8.50 -45.20 -6.49
CA THR A 23 8.40 -43.77 -6.84
C THR A 23 8.23 -43.04 -5.54
N LEU A 24 9.32 -42.50 -5.01
CA LEU A 24 9.27 -41.42 -4.03
C LEU A 24 8.22 -40.40 -4.52
N PRO A 25 7.26 -39.99 -3.66
CA PRO A 25 6.31 -38.98 -4.05
C PRO A 25 7.10 -37.73 -4.38
N LYS A 26 7.32 -37.46 -5.66
CA LYS A 26 7.72 -36.13 -6.13
C LYS A 26 6.58 -35.25 -5.64
N LEU A 27 6.84 -34.36 -4.70
CA LEU A 27 5.98 -33.20 -4.37
C LEU A 27 5.93 -32.32 -5.64
N ALA A 28 5.31 -32.84 -6.68
CA ALA A 28 5.04 -32.08 -7.90
C ALA A 28 3.86 -31.18 -7.53
N LEU A 29 4.20 -29.97 -7.06
CA LEU A 29 3.24 -28.92 -6.82
C LEU A 29 2.26 -28.84 -7.99
N SER A 30 0.96 -28.94 -7.74
CA SER A 30 -0.04 -28.84 -8.80
C SER A 30 0.12 -27.48 -9.50
N ARG A 31 -0.15 -27.42 -10.80
CA ARG A 31 -0.03 -26.14 -11.53
C ARG A 31 -0.92 -25.08 -10.91
N GLU A 32 -2.03 -25.46 -10.34
CA GLU A 32 -2.94 -24.59 -9.62
C GLU A 32 -2.35 -24.10 -8.28
N GLY A 33 -1.71 -25.00 -7.54
CA GLY A 33 -0.97 -24.64 -6.33
C GLY A 33 0.16 -23.65 -6.61
N ARG A 34 0.91 -23.87 -7.70
CA ARG A 34 1.97 -22.96 -8.15
C ARG A 34 1.44 -21.56 -8.47
N ASP A 35 0.34 -21.46 -9.23
CA ASP A 35 -0.23 -20.18 -9.62
C ASP A 35 -0.82 -19.45 -8.41
N THR A 36 -1.40 -20.21 -7.46
CA THR A 36 -1.86 -19.68 -6.17
C THR A 36 -0.68 -19.15 -5.35
N LEU A 37 0.41 -19.91 -5.20
CA LEU A 37 1.59 -19.47 -4.45
C LEU A 37 2.21 -18.21 -5.07
N TRP A 38 2.25 -18.12 -6.40
CA TRP A 38 2.69 -16.91 -7.07
C TRP A 38 1.84 -15.70 -6.69
N LEU A 39 0.51 -15.83 -6.76
CA LEU A 39 -0.42 -14.74 -6.38
C LEU A 39 -0.24 -14.34 -4.92
N LEU A 40 -0.09 -15.31 -3.99
CA LEU A 40 0.14 -15.04 -2.58
C LEU A 40 1.47 -14.32 -2.33
N ALA A 41 2.54 -14.73 -3.01
CA ALA A 41 3.85 -14.08 -2.90
C ALA A 41 3.80 -12.62 -3.38
N VAL A 42 3.17 -12.36 -4.51
CA VAL A 42 3.02 -11.00 -5.05
C VAL A 42 2.12 -10.15 -4.15
N LEU A 43 1.04 -10.72 -3.62
CA LEU A 43 0.18 -10.03 -2.65
C LEU A 43 0.92 -9.70 -1.35
N ALA A 44 1.71 -10.63 -0.81
CA ALA A 44 2.57 -10.38 0.34
C ALA A 44 3.55 -9.24 0.07
N LEU A 45 4.13 -9.21 -1.13
CA LEU A 45 5.05 -8.15 -1.56
C LEU A 45 4.32 -6.79 -1.71
N SER A 46 3.03 -6.77 -2.08
CA SER A 46 2.23 -5.54 -2.13
C SER A 46 1.90 -5.00 -0.74
N ILE A 47 1.78 -5.89 0.27
CA ILE A 47 1.48 -5.52 1.66
C ILE A 47 2.76 -5.12 2.42
N TYR A 48 3.91 -5.68 2.05
CA TYR A 48 5.18 -5.49 2.75
C TYR A 48 5.54 -4.01 3.03
N PRO A 49 5.42 -3.06 2.09
CA PRO A 49 5.75 -1.67 2.36
C PRO A 49 4.82 -0.98 3.37
N HIS A 50 3.63 -1.52 3.59
CA HIS A 50 2.67 -0.99 4.56
C HIS A 50 2.94 -1.48 5.99
N THR A 51 3.89 -2.39 6.21
CA THR A 51 4.13 -3.01 7.54
C THR A 51 4.42 -1.99 8.63
N GLY A 52 5.04 -0.85 8.31
CA GLY A 52 5.30 0.24 9.26
C GLY A 52 4.04 1.01 9.71
N HIS A 53 2.93 0.90 8.97
CA HIS A 53 1.67 1.61 9.23
C HIS A 53 0.54 0.70 9.66
N LEU A 54 0.74 -0.63 9.57
CA LEU A 54 -0.27 -1.61 9.94
C LEU A 54 -0.14 -2.01 11.41
N PRO A 55 -1.26 -2.10 12.16
CA PRO A 55 -1.24 -2.66 13.51
C PRO A 55 -0.72 -4.10 13.51
N TRP A 56 -0.03 -4.47 14.59
CA TRP A 56 0.55 -5.81 14.74
C TRP A 56 -0.47 -6.96 14.59
N TRP A 57 -1.71 -6.76 15.07
CA TRP A 57 -2.78 -7.77 14.94
C TRP A 57 -3.20 -7.98 13.47
N CYS A 58 -3.21 -6.91 12.66
CA CYS A 58 -3.49 -7.00 11.23
C CYS A 58 -2.37 -7.75 10.50
N LEU A 59 -1.11 -7.43 10.79
CA LEU A 59 0.04 -8.13 10.24
C LEU A 59 0.02 -9.62 10.58
N ALA A 60 -0.27 -9.97 11.84
CA ALA A 60 -0.38 -11.37 12.28
C ALA A 60 -1.54 -12.08 11.56
N GLY A 61 -2.71 -11.44 11.47
CA GLY A 61 -3.89 -12.01 10.78
C GLY A 61 -3.65 -12.22 9.29
N VAL A 62 -3.11 -11.23 8.59
CA VAL A 62 -2.80 -11.31 7.16
C VAL A 62 -1.72 -12.36 6.89
N SER A 63 -0.62 -12.33 7.64
CA SER A 63 0.47 -13.31 7.50
C SER A 63 -0.02 -14.74 7.77
N GLY A 64 -0.86 -14.91 8.80
CA GLY A 64 -1.50 -16.17 9.13
C GLY A 64 -2.42 -16.67 8.00
N ALA A 65 -3.25 -15.78 7.43
CA ALA A 65 -4.13 -16.13 6.31
C ALA A 65 -3.34 -16.54 5.06
N LEU A 66 -2.30 -15.79 4.71
CA LEU A 66 -1.43 -16.11 3.57
C LEU A 66 -0.68 -17.44 3.78
N ALA A 67 -0.11 -17.65 4.97
CA ALA A 67 0.59 -18.89 5.29
C ALA A 67 -0.37 -20.09 5.28
N TRP A 68 -1.57 -19.93 5.85
CA TRP A 68 -2.59 -21.00 5.83
C TRP A 68 -3.01 -21.31 4.39
N ARG A 69 -3.28 -20.29 3.58
CA ARG A 69 -3.64 -20.52 2.16
C ARG A 69 -2.51 -21.16 1.38
N ALA A 70 -1.25 -20.78 1.62
CA ALA A 70 -0.08 -21.42 1.01
C ALA A 70 0.02 -22.90 1.40
N TYR A 71 -0.17 -23.23 2.67
CA TYR A 71 -0.22 -24.60 3.15
C TYR A 71 -1.30 -25.42 2.46
N LEU A 72 -2.54 -24.85 2.36
CA LEU A 72 -3.65 -25.51 1.66
C LEU A 72 -3.37 -25.70 0.16
N ALA A 73 -2.66 -24.76 -0.48
CA ALA A 73 -2.29 -24.85 -1.89
C ALA A 73 -1.27 -25.96 -2.17
N VAL A 74 -0.39 -26.26 -1.20
CA VAL A 74 0.59 -27.35 -1.32
C VAL A 74 -0.04 -28.70 -1.04
N LYS A 75 -1.00 -28.77 -0.10
CA LYS A 75 -1.63 -30.03 0.34
C LYS A 75 -2.97 -30.32 -0.34
N ASP A 76 -3.41 -29.50 -1.29
CA ASP A 76 -4.75 -29.58 -1.90
C ASP A 76 -5.88 -29.71 -0.85
N GLY A 77 -5.72 -28.97 0.28
CA GLY A 77 -6.63 -29.01 1.41
C GLY A 77 -7.94 -28.25 1.16
N ALA A 78 -9.00 -28.65 1.89
CA ALA A 78 -10.28 -27.97 1.83
C ALA A 78 -10.21 -26.53 2.39
N LEU A 79 -10.82 -25.60 1.69
CA LEU A 79 -10.89 -24.19 2.11
C LEU A 79 -11.89 -24.00 3.25
N PRO A 80 -11.65 -23.06 4.18
CA PRO A 80 -12.54 -22.77 5.29
C PRO A 80 -13.93 -22.34 4.81
N PRO A 81 -14.98 -22.53 5.61
CA PRO A 81 -16.33 -22.10 5.27
C PRO A 81 -16.41 -20.55 5.27
N ARG A 82 -17.31 -20.02 4.46
CA ARG A 82 -17.47 -18.57 4.31
C ARG A 82 -17.83 -17.83 5.61
N TRP A 83 -18.56 -18.49 6.50
CA TRP A 83 -18.95 -17.91 7.77
C TRP A 83 -17.77 -17.54 8.67
N THR A 84 -16.72 -18.38 8.71
CA THR A 84 -15.51 -18.06 9.48
C THR A 84 -14.80 -16.84 8.96
N LEU A 85 -14.81 -16.62 7.64
CA LEU A 85 -14.19 -15.47 7.00
C LEU A 85 -15.01 -14.19 7.24
N LEU A 86 -16.35 -14.28 7.24
CA LEU A 86 -17.21 -13.15 7.60
C LEU A 86 -17.01 -12.73 9.06
N VAL A 87 -16.91 -13.71 9.97
CA VAL A 87 -16.60 -13.43 11.38
C VAL A 87 -15.23 -12.78 11.53
N ALA A 88 -14.20 -13.32 10.86
CA ALA A 88 -12.86 -12.74 10.89
C ALA A 88 -12.83 -11.32 10.30
N LEU A 89 -13.59 -11.05 9.25
CA LEU A 89 -13.75 -9.72 8.69
C LEU A 89 -14.43 -8.77 9.69
N GLY A 90 -15.53 -9.21 10.33
CA GLY A 90 -16.20 -8.44 11.37
C GLY A 90 -15.27 -8.08 12.54
N ILE A 91 -14.47 -9.06 13.00
CA ILE A 91 -13.45 -8.83 14.03
C ILE A 91 -12.42 -7.80 13.55
N SER A 92 -11.96 -7.89 12.30
CA SER A 92 -11.00 -6.94 11.74
C SER A 92 -11.55 -5.51 11.70
N VAL A 93 -12.84 -5.34 11.36
CA VAL A 93 -13.50 -4.02 11.39
C VAL A 93 -13.57 -3.46 12.82
N VAL A 94 -13.98 -4.28 13.79
CA VAL A 94 -14.05 -3.88 15.19
C VAL A 94 -12.66 -3.50 15.72
N LEU A 95 -11.64 -4.31 15.46
CA LEU A 95 -10.27 -4.04 15.87
C LEU A 95 -9.72 -2.76 15.24
N THR A 96 -10.03 -2.53 13.95
CA THR A 96 -9.65 -1.27 13.27
C THR A 96 -10.30 -0.07 13.96
N PHE A 97 -11.61 -0.14 14.25
CA PHE A 97 -12.30 0.92 14.96
C PHE A 97 -11.73 1.17 16.38
N MET A 98 -11.40 0.10 17.11
CA MET A 98 -10.78 0.22 18.43
C MET A 98 -9.39 0.85 18.38
N THR A 99 -8.60 0.53 17.34
CA THR A 99 -7.22 1.02 17.20
C THR A 99 -7.19 2.48 16.76
N PHE A 100 -7.96 2.85 15.74
CA PHE A 100 -7.88 4.18 15.13
C PHE A 100 -9.01 5.12 15.58
N ARG A 101 -9.98 4.64 16.37
CA ARG A 101 -11.18 5.39 16.81
C ARG A 101 -12.03 5.92 15.66
N SER A 102 -11.69 5.60 14.42
CA SER A 102 -12.38 5.94 13.19
C SER A 102 -12.22 4.83 12.17
N ILE A 103 -13.22 4.63 11.32
CA ILE A 103 -13.12 3.75 10.15
C ILE A 103 -12.62 4.55 8.93
N PHE A 104 -12.82 5.88 8.98
CA PHE A 104 -12.42 6.79 7.91
C PHE A 104 -11.03 7.36 8.23
N GLY A 105 -10.08 7.10 7.37
CA GLY A 105 -8.71 7.57 7.51
C GLY A 105 -7.75 6.73 6.66
N ARG A 106 -6.61 7.31 6.34
CA ARG A 106 -5.59 6.65 5.50
C ARG A 106 -5.13 5.31 6.09
N GLU A 107 -4.77 5.30 7.36
CA GLU A 107 -4.25 4.10 8.05
C GLU A 107 -5.36 3.06 8.30
N ALA A 108 -6.53 3.50 8.75
CA ALA A 108 -7.68 2.61 8.95
C ALA A 108 -8.12 1.95 7.64
N GLY A 109 -8.18 2.73 6.55
CA GLY A 109 -8.54 2.23 5.21
C GLY A 109 -7.55 1.19 4.69
N VAL A 110 -6.24 1.45 4.78
CA VAL A 110 -5.21 0.50 4.34
C VAL A 110 -5.22 -0.76 5.22
N THR A 111 -5.46 -0.63 6.52
CA THR A 111 -5.59 -1.78 7.44
C THR A 111 -6.76 -2.67 7.02
N LEU A 112 -7.93 -2.10 6.75
CA LEU A 112 -9.12 -2.85 6.31
C LEU A 112 -8.89 -3.53 4.96
N VAL A 113 -8.30 -2.83 3.99
CA VAL A 113 -8.01 -3.39 2.66
C VAL A 113 -6.99 -4.52 2.76
N SER A 114 -5.95 -4.37 3.57
CA SER A 114 -4.95 -5.42 3.80
C SER A 114 -5.57 -6.66 4.46
N ALA A 115 -6.41 -6.47 5.49
CA ALA A 115 -7.14 -7.55 6.14
C ALA A 115 -8.09 -8.25 5.15
N LEU A 116 -8.86 -7.47 4.38
CA LEU A 116 -9.76 -8.01 3.35
C LEU A 116 -8.99 -8.80 2.28
N ALA A 117 -7.86 -8.28 1.81
CA ALA A 117 -7.02 -8.96 0.82
C ALA A 117 -6.49 -10.30 1.36
N GLY A 118 -5.97 -10.31 2.60
CA GLY A 118 -5.52 -11.54 3.27
C GLY A 118 -6.64 -12.57 3.42
N LEU A 119 -7.79 -12.17 3.98
CA LEU A 119 -8.94 -13.06 4.16
C LEU A 119 -9.52 -13.55 2.84
N LYS A 120 -9.54 -12.71 1.80
CA LYS A 120 -10.04 -13.09 0.48
C LYS A 120 -9.20 -14.18 -0.19
N THR A 121 -7.92 -14.32 0.16
CA THR A 121 -7.11 -15.44 -0.34
C THR A 121 -7.64 -16.80 0.13
N LEU A 122 -8.25 -16.87 1.31
CA LEU A 122 -8.88 -18.10 1.85
C LEU A 122 -10.21 -18.42 1.16
N GLU A 123 -10.80 -17.51 0.41
CA GLU A 123 -11.97 -17.74 -0.44
C GLU A 123 -11.62 -18.12 -1.89
N LEU A 124 -10.34 -18.15 -2.26
CA LEU A 124 -9.90 -18.39 -3.63
C LEU A 124 -10.31 -19.78 -4.13
N ARG A 125 -11.50 -19.88 -4.73
CA ARG A 125 -12.09 -21.09 -5.31
C ARG A 125 -12.29 -20.98 -6.81
N ALA A 126 -12.52 -19.76 -7.31
CA ALA A 126 -12.85 -19.50 -8.70
C ALA A 126 -11.94 -18.43 -9.30
N ARG A 127 -11.89 -18.34 -10.62
CA ARG A 127 -11.17 -17.28 -11.35
C ARG A 127 -11.60 -15.89 -10.92
N ARG A 128 -12.89 -15.69 -10.67
CA ARG A 128 -13.41 -14.41 -10.17
C ARG A 128 -12.74 -13.96 -8.88
N ASP A 129 -12.47 -14.90 -7.98
CA ASP A 129 -11.83 -14.58 -6.70
C ASP A 129 -10.37 -14.14 -6.92
N ALA A 130 -9.65 -14.75 -7.87
CA ALA A 130 -8.31 -14.32 -8.26
C ALA A 130 -8.29 -12.88 -8.82
N PHE A 131 -9.30 -12.51 -9.63
CA PHE A 131 -9.45 -11.14 -10.11
C PHE A 131 -9.67 -10.14 -8.97
N VAL A 132 -10.52 -10.48 -8.00
CA VAL A 132 -10.79 -9.62 -6.84
C VAL A 132 -9.50 -9.43 -6.01
N ILE A 133 -8.75 -10.51 -5.74
CA ILE A 133 -7.48 -10.42 -4.99
C ILE A 133 -6.46 -9.57 -5.76
N THR A 134 -6.36 -9.75 -7.07
CA THR A 134 -5.47 -8.94 -7.91
C THR A 134 -5.88 -7.46 -7.90
N ALA A 135 -7.18 -7.16 -7.96
CA ALA A 135 -7.70 -5.78 -7.86
C ALA A 135 -7.37 -5.15 -6.50
N LEU A 136 -7.53 -5.91 -5.39
CA LEU A 136 -7.11 -5.46 -4.06
C LEU A 136 -5.59 -5.21 -4.00
N GLY A 137 -4.79 -6.05 -4.64
CA GLY A 137 -3.35 -5.85 -4.77
C GLY A 137 -3.00 -4.56 -5.53
N PHE A 138 -3.68 -4.27 -6.63
CA PHE A 138 -3.51 -2.98 -7.34
C PHE A 138 -3.92 -1.79 -6.48
N PHE A 139 -5.00 -1.93 -5.72
CA PHE A 139 -5.40 -0.87 -4.79
C PHE A 139 -4.35 -0.64 -3.70
N LEU A 140 -3.73 -1.69 -3.17
CA LEU A 140 -2.62 -1.57 -2.21
C LEU A 140 -1.40 -0.87 -2.82
N ILE A 141 -1.07 -1.12 -4.10
CA ILE A 141 -0.02 -0.36 -4.80
C ILE A 141 -0.35 1.13 -4.82
N LEU A 142 -1.60 1.49 -5.16
CA LEU A 142 -2.01 2.90 -5.20
C LEU A 142 -1.95 3.55 -3.81
N THR A 143 -2.40 2.84 -2.77
CA THR A 143 -2.36 3.38 -1.40
C THR A 143 -0.95 3.57 -0.88
N GLN A 144 0.05 2.83 -1.40
CA GLN A 144 1.45 3.03 -1.01
C GLN A 144 1.96 4.43 -1.37
N PHE A 145 1.51 4.99 -2.49
CA PHE A 145 1.91 6.34 -2.90
C PHE A 145 1.32 7.45 -2.02
N LEU A 146 0.35 7.13 -1.15
CA LEU A 146 -0.13 8.04 -0.10
C LEU A 146 0.85 8.16 1.08
N PHE A 147 1.76 7.18 1.23
CA PHE A 147 2.74 7.15 2.32
C PHE A 147 4.16 7.53 1.86
N SER A 148 4.53 7.14 0.65
CA SER A 148 5.87 7.40 0.12
C SER A 148 5.83 7.61 -1.39
N GLN A 149 6.43 8.72 -1.85
CA GLN A 149 6.57 9.08 -3.26
C GLN A 149 8.03 8.96 -3.75
N SER A 150 8.86 8.17 -3.04
CA SER A 150 10.25 7.98 -3.43
C SER A 150 10.37 7.16 -4.72
N ILE A 151 11.44 7.40 -5.49
CA ILE A 151 11.74 6.66 -6.72
C ILE A 151 11.92 5.17 -6.43
N LEU A 152 12.54 4.83 -5.29
CA LEU A 152 12.72 3.44 -4.88
C LEU A 152 11.37 2.74 -4.66
N THR A 153 10.42 3.41 -3.97
CA THR A 153 9.05 2.93 -3.81
C THR A 153 8.37 2.70 -5.17
N ALA A 154 8.53 3.65 -6.11
CA ALA A 154 7.94 3.51 -7.45
C ALA A 154 8.50 2.30 -8.21
N VAL A 155 9.82 2.06 -8.15
CA VAL A 155 10.45 0.89 -8.78
C VAL A 155 9.97 -0.42 -8.15
N MET A 156 9.91 -0.49 -6.81
CA MET A 156 9.40 -1.68 -6.11
C MET A 156 7.94 -1.95 -6.48
N MET A 157 7.09 -0.91 -6.46
CA MET A 157 5.68 -1.03 -6.83
C MET A 157 5.49 -1.40 -8.30
N GLY A 158 6.39 -0.94 -9.19
CA GLY A 158 6.43 -1.37 -10.59
C GLY A 158 6.68 -2.87 -10.75
N GLY A 159 7.58 -3.44 -9.93
CA GLY A 159 7.82 -4.88 -9.87
C GLY A 159 6.59 -5.65 -9.36
N VAL A 160 5.94 -5.17 -8.30
CA VAL A 160 4.70 -5.75 -7.76
C VAL A 160 3.57 -5.67 -8.79
N PHE A 161 3.43 -4.55 -9.47
CA PHE A 161 2.45 -4.36 -10.55
C PHE A 161 2.65 -5.39 -11.67
N TRP A 162 3.90 -5.61 -12.11
CA TRP A 162 4.23 -6.65 -13.08
C TRP A 162 3.86 -8.06 -12.58
N GLY A 163 4.14 -8.35 -11.30
CA GLY A 163 3.74 -9.61 -10.66
C GLY A 163 2.23 -9.82 -10.63
N LEU A 164 1.44 -8.79 -10.29
CA LEU A 164 -0.03 -8.83 -10.30
C LEU A 164 -0.59 -9.02 -11.71
N LEU A 165 -0.05 -8.32 -12.71
CA LEU A 165 -0.41 -8.55 -14.10
C LEU A 165 -0.10 -9.99 -14.56
N THR A 166 1.01 -10.54 -14.11
CA THR A 166 1.35 -11.96 -14.36
C THR A 166 0.29 -12.88 -13.76
N SER A 167 -0.16 -12.61 -12.53
CA SER A 167 -1.25 -13.36 -11.89
C SER A 167 -2.56 -13.26 -12.68
N LEU A 168 -2.85 -12.09 -13.25
CA LEU A 168 -4.02 -11.85 -14.08
C LEU A 168 -3.95 -12.68 -15.38
N VAL A 169 -2.79 -12.73 -16.04
CA VAL A 169 -2.56 -13.55 -17.24
C VAL A 169 -2.74 -15.04 -16.94
N LEU A 170 -2.23 -15.52 -15.80
CA LEU A 170 -2.40 -16.92 -15.36
C LEU A 170 -3.87 -17.23 -15.10
N ALA A 171 -4.61 -16.32 -14.44
CA ALA A 171 -6.03 -16.49 -14.14
C ALA A 171 -6.92 -16.49 -15.40
N GLN A 172 -6.54 -15.82 -16.48
CA GLN A 172 -7.32 -15.75 -17.72
C GLN A 172 -7.25 -17.03 -18.59
N ARG A 173 -6.25 -17.90 -18.40
CA ARG A 173 -6.00 -19.06 -19.25
C ARG A 173 -6.21 -20.40 -18.53
N PRO A 174 -7.44 -20.85 -18.25
CA PRO A 174 -7.69 -22.03 -17.43
C PRO A 174 -7.37 -23.34 -18.12
N LEU A 175 -7.55 -23.43 -19.45
CA LEU A 175 -7.32 -24.65 -20.24
C LEU A 175 -5.85 -24.85 -20.59
N TYR A 176 -5.12 -23.78 -20.84
CA TYR A 176 -3.68 -23.81 -21.11
C TYR A 176 -2.97 -22.98 -20.04
N ARG A 177 -2.52 -23.65 -18.98
CA ARG A 177 -1.76 -23.00 -17.89
C ARG A 177 -0.29 -22.90 -18.30
N PRO A 178 0.16 -21.73 -18.79
CA PRO A 178 1.53 -21.54 -19.23
C PRO A 178 2.51 -21.60 -18.05
N PRO A 179 3.79 -21.86 -18.26
CA PRO A 179 4.79 -21.66 -17.22
C PRO A 179 4.80 -20.18 -16.79
N ILE A 180 5.10 -19.90 -15.51
CA ILE A 180 5.11 -18.53 -14.95
C ILE A 180 5.95 -17.60 -15.83
N TRP A 181 7.10 -18.06 -16.29
CA TRP A 181 7.99 -17.25 -17.13
C TRP A 181 7.35 -16.76 -18.43
N SER A 182 6.53 -17.57 -19.08
CA SER A 182 5.82 -17.13 -20.29
C SER A 182 4.70 -16.13 -19.96
N ALA A 183 4.03 -16.30 -18.83
CA ALA A 183 3.04 -15.33 -18.33
C ALA A 183 3.70 -13.99 -17.94
N MET A 184 4.89 -14.03 -17.31
CA MET A 184 5.69 -12.83 -17.01
C MET A 184 6.10 -12.08 -18.27
N LYS A 185 6.56 -12.79 -19.31
CA LYS A 185 6.88 -12.18 -20.60
C LYS A 185 5.66 -11.54 -21.26
N ALA A 186 4.50 -12.20 -21.21
CA ALA A 186 3.26 -11.66 -21.74
C ALA A 186 2.83 -10.40 -20.98
N ALA A 187 2.86 -10.43 -19.64
CA ALA A 187 2.58 -9.27 -18.80
C ALA A 187 3.56 -8.11 -19.06
N GLY A 188 4.87 -8.42 -19.18
CA GLY A 188 5.89 -7.42 -19.51
C GLY A 188 5.66 -6.77 -20.88
N LYS A 189 5.28 -7.57 -21.90
CA LYS A 189 4.92 -7.04 -23.21
C LYS A 189 3.71 -6.11 -23.13
N THR A 190 2.71 -6.44 -22.33
CA THR A 190 1.52 -5.59 -22.12
C THR A 190 1.90 -4.26 -21.46
N ILE A 191 2.77 -4.28 -20.45
CA ILE A 191 3.30 -3.06 -19.80
C ILE A 191 4.03 -2.22 -20.83
N LEU A 192 4.95 -2.81 -21.58
CA LEU A 192 5.76 -2.10 -22.58
C LEU A 192 4.88 -1.45 -23.67
N MET A 193 3.82 -2.12 -24.09
CA MET A 193 2.85 -1.56 -25.04
C MET A 193 2.01 -0.44 -24.42
N GLY A 194 1.78 -0.45 -23.12
CA GLY A 194 1.06 0.61 -22.40
C GLY A 194 1.91 1.85 -22.13
N LEU A 195 3.24 1.73 -22.07
CA LEU A 195 4.14 2.85 -21.76
C LEU A 195 3.97 4.07 -22.70
N PRO A 196 3.89 3.92 -24.03
CA PRO A 196 3.70 5.08 -24.91
C PRO A 196 2.39 5.80 -24.64
N ALA A 197 1.30 5.06 -24.40
CA ALA A 197 0.00 5.64 -24.06
C ALA A 197 0.05 6.35 -22.71
N MET A 198 0.71 5.76 -21.72
CA MET A 198 0.92 6.38 -20.41
C MET A 198 1.72 7.68 -20.53
N LEU A 199 2.81 7.69 -21.30
CA LEU A 199 3.63 8.87 -21.54
C LEU A 199 2.83 9.97 -22.28
N LEU A 200 2.05 9.57 -23.29
CA LEU A 200 1.19 10.50 -24.02
C LEU A 200 0.16 11.14 -23.09
N LEU A 201 -0.53 10.37 -22.28
CA LEU A 201 -1.48 10.88 -21.29
C LEU A 201 -0.80 11.78 -20.27
N TYR A 202 0.38 11.42 -19.79
CA TYR A 202 1.15 12.23 -18.83
C TYR A 202 1.55 13.61 -19.41
N LEU A 203 1.89 13.66 -20.72
CA LEU A 203 2.27 14.90 -21.39
C LEU A 203 1.06 15.76 -21.79
N LEU A 204 -0.04 15.11 -22.20
CA LEU A 204 -1.25 15.81 -22.69
C LEU A 204 -2.19 16.22 -21.56
N PHE A 205 -2.21 15.46 -20.44
CA PHE A 205 -3.14 15.77 -19.36
C PHE A 205 -2.66 17.02 -18.59
N PRO A 206 -3.46 18.09 -18.53
CA PRO A 206 -3.11 19.24 -17.71
C PRO A 206 -2.98 18.80 -16.26
N ARG A 207 -1.92 19.20 -15.57
CA ARG A 207 -1.73 18.96 -14.14
C ARG A 207 -2.73 19.81 -13.35
N ILE A 208 -3.98 19.36 -13.34
CA ILE A 208 -5.01 19.94 -12.48
C ILE A 208 -4.61 19.56 -11.06
N GLY A 209 -4.50 20.55 -10.17
CA GLY A 209 -4.31 20.29 -8.74
C GLY A 209 -5.38 19.31 -8.24
N PRO A 210 -5.16 18.64 -7.11
CA PRO A 210 -6.08 17.62 -6.62
C PRO A 210 -7.50 18.19 -6.52
N LEU A 211 -8.43 17.60 -7.29
CA LEU A 211 -9.85 18.00 -7.30
C LEU A 211 -10.57 17.71 -5.97
N TRP A 212 -9.96 16.88 -5.17
CA TRP A 212 -10.33 16.63 -3.78
C TRP A 212 -9.13 17.03 -2.92
N THR A 213 -9.24 18.08 -2.19
CA THR A 213 -8.46 18.25 -0.98
C THR A 213 -8.89 17.09 -0.09
N ALA A 214 -7.95 16.17 0.24
CA ALA A 214 -8.15 15.31 1.39
C ALA A 214 -8.60 16.23 2.54
N PRO A 215 -9.59 15.81 3.36
CA PRO A 215 -9.97 16.62 4.52
C PRO A 215 -8.69 17.08 5.19
N ALA A 216 -8.63 18.34 5.55
CA ALA A 216 -7.42 19.01 6.06
C ALA A 216 -6.81 18.39 7.34
N ASP A 217 -7.22 17.16 7.67
CA ASP A 217 -6.66 16.34 8.74
C ASP A 217 -5.24 15.84 8.47
N ALA A 218 -4.71 16.06 7.25
CA ALA A 218 -3.52 15.34 6.82
C ALA A 218 -2.28 16.19 6.62
N GLN A 219 -2.34 17.48 6.83
CA GLN A 219 -1.13 18.28 6.81
C GLN A 219 -1.23 19.33 7.90
N ALA A 220 -0.71 18.97 9.07
CA ALA A 220 -0.10 19.94 9.93
C ALA A 220 0.93 20.68 9.07
N SER A 221 0.47 21.73 8.40
CA SER A 221 1.36 22.61 7.64
C SER A 221 2.35 23.17 8.64
N ILE A 222 3.63 22.93 8.38
CA ILE A 222 4.74 23.33 9.21
C ILE A 222 4.55 24.80 9.63
N GLY A 223 4.22 25.00 10.88
CA GLY A 223 4.59 26.17 11.68
C GLY A 223 3.90 27.49 11.49
N LEU A 224 3.24 27.82 10.40
CA LEU A 224 2.67 29.17 10.15
C LEU A 224 1.20 29.13 9.70
N SER A 225 0.42 28.23 10.32
CA SER A 225 -1.02 28.17 10.07
C SER A 225 -1.77 29.23 10.88
N ASP A 226 -2.76 29.87 10.26
CA ASP A 226 -3.69 30.79 10.94
C ASP A 226 -4.66 30.09 11.89
N GLN A 227 -4.56 28.77 12.03
CA GLN A 227 -5.38 27.95 12.89
C GLN A 227 -4.54 26.88 13.59
N LEU A 228 -4.78 26.65 14.86
CA LEU A 228 -4.18 25.61 15.67
C LEU A 228 -5.27 24.74 16.29
N THR A 229 -5.30 23.46 15.93
CA THR A 229 -6.24 22.48 16.48
C THR A 229 -5.59 21.71 17.63
N LEU A 230 -6.28 21.61 18.77
CA LEU A 230 -5.83 20.77 19.88
C LEU A 230 -5.72 19.32 19.42
N GLY A 231 -4.55 18.73 19.53
CA GLY A 231 -4.21 17.38 19.05
C GLY A 231 -3.18 17.39 17.92
N HIS A 232 -3.14 18.38 17.03
CA HIS A 232 -2.12 18.50 15.99
C HIS A 232 -0.77 19.06 16.51
N VAL A 233 -0.78 19.69 17.68
CA VAL A 233 0.45 20.23 18.31
C VAL A 233 1.47 19.15 18.58
N ALA A 234 1.04 17.94 18.94
CA ALA A 234 1.93 16.82 19.20
C ALA A 234 2.58 16.28 17.91
N GLU A 235 1.86 16.33 16.78
CA GLU A 235 2.40 15.94 15.46
C GLU A 235 3.37 17.01 14.92
N LEU A 236 3.01 18.29 15.07
CA LEU A 236 3.89 19.42 14.74
C LEU A 236 5.19 19.42 15.52
N ALA A 237 5.15 19.03 16.80
CA ALA A 237 6.34 18.93 17.65
C ALA A 237 7.30 17.78 17.28
N GLN A 238 6.83 16.82 16.48
CA GLN A 238 7.63 15.68 15.99
C GLN A 238 8.13 15.88 14.55
N ASP A 239 7.76 16.97 13.90
CA ASP A 239 8.20 17.26 12.54
C ASP A 239 9.53 18.02 12.56
N ASP A 240 10.60 17.35 12.11
CA ASP A 240 11.95 17.91 11.95
C ASP A 240 12.14 18.66 10.62
N GLY A 241 11.06 18.92 9.88
CA GLY A 241 11.08 19.65 8.61
C GLY A 241 11.55 21.09 8.77
N ILE A 242 12.20 21.63 7.74
CA ILE A 242 12.64 23.04 7.71
C ILE A 242 11.43 23.92 7.45
N ALA A 243 10.97 24.68 8.45
CA ALA A 243 9.85 25.61 8.29
C ALA A 243 10.19 26.88 7.51
N MET A 244 11.40 27.41 7.71
CA MET A 244 11.87 28.63 7.04
C MET A 244 13.38 28.67 6.96
N ARG A 245 13.88 29.42 5.96
CA ARG A 245 15.32 29.75 5.82
C ARG A 245 15.51 31.24 5.94
N LEU A 246 16.52 31.62 6.71
CA LEU A 246 16.89 33.00 6.95
C LEU A 246 18.29 33.26 6.43
N LYS A 247 18.43 34.30 5.60
CA LYS A 247 19.71 34.79 5.12
C LYS A 247 19.92 36.20 5.69
N PHE A 248 20.92 36.38 6.53
CA PHE A 248 21.29 37.69 7.10
C PHE A 248 22.28 38.38 6.18
N ASP A 249 22.13 39.70 6.02
CA ASP A 249 23.02 40.53 5.21
C ASP A 249 24.31 40.92 5.95
N GLY A 250 24.42 40.58 7.24
CA GLY A 250 25.53 40.83 8.13
C GLY A 250 25.98 39.59 8.93
N PRO A 251 26.77 39.78 9.97
CA PRO A 251 27.19 38.69 10.85
C PRO A 251 25.98 38.04 11.48
N LEU A 252 26.07 36.73 11.70
CA LEU A 252 24.99 35.94 12.26
C LEU A 252 24.67 36.44 13.69
N PRO A 253 23.41 36.82 13.98
CA PRO A 253 23.03 37.30 15.29
C PRO A 253 23.11 36.19 16.35
N THR A 254 23.27 36.59 17.61
CA THR A 254 23.32 35.63 18.73
C THR A 254 21.98 34.89 18.88
N PRO A 255 21.95 33.69 19.48
CA PRO A 255 20.72 32.94 19.68
C PRO A 255 19.60 33.74 20.39
N ALA A 256 19.94 34.61 21.31
CA ALA A 256 18.98 35.47 22.03
C ALA A 256 18.31 36.53 21.11
N GLN A 257 18.96 36.88 20.01
CA GLN A 257 18.46 37.86 19.04
C GLN A 257 17.66 37.21 17.88
N ARG A 258 17.58 35.89 17.86
CA ARG A 258 16.90 35.12 16.79
C ARG A 258 15.45 34.77 17.15
N TYR A 259 14.76 35.66 17.83
CA TYR A 259 13.35 35.47 18.12
C TYR A 259 12.51 35.99 16.95
N PHE A 260 11.72 35.11 16.37
CA PHE A 260 10.77 35.44 15.30
C PHE A 260 9.35 35.19 15.82
N ARG A 261 8.54 36.26 15.84
CA ARG A 261 7.12 36.14 16.23
C ARG A 261 6.35 35.50 15.07
N GLY A 262 5.70 34.37 15.35
CA GLY A 262 4.77 33.71 14.44
C GLY A 262 3.37 34.31 14.48
N PRO A 263 2.37 33.67 13.83
CA PRO A 263 0.97 34.07 13.91
C PRO A 263 0.48 34.12 15.35
N VAL A 264 -0.30 35.15 15.67
CA VAL A 264 -0.95 35.30 16.98
C VAL A 264 -2.37 34.79 16.88
N LEU A 265 -2.67 33.75 17.65
CA LEU A 265 -3.99 33.11 17.71
C LEU A 265 -4.74 33.65 18.92
N GLU A 266 -5.87 34.31 18.73
CA GLU A 266 -6.58 35.03 19.78
C GLU A 266 -7.96 34.46 20.06
N LEU A 267 -8.58 33.83 19.08
CA LEU A 267 -9.94 33.31 19.17
C LEU A 267 -9.94 31.81 19.41
N PHE A 268 -10.61 31.36 20.46
CA PHE A 268 -10.78 29.95 20.78
C PHE A 268 -12.24 29.55 20.63
N ASP A 269 -12.54 28.56 19.75
CA ASP A 269 -13.91 28.06 19.53
C ASP A 269 -14.27 26.83 20.37
N GLY A 270 -13.42 26.45 21.34
CA GLY A 270 -13.54 25.23 22.15
C GLY A 270 -12.70 24.07 21.66
N ARG A 271 -12.20 24.11 20.42
CA ARG A 271 -11.34 23.09 19.82
C ARG A 271 -10.17 23.66 19.03
N ASN A 272 -10.37 24.79 18.36
CA ASN A 272 -9.41 25.44 17.50
C ASN A 272 -9.07 26.83 18.00
N TRP A 273 -7.78 27.18 17.93
CA TRP A 273 -7.33 28.56 18.03
C TRP A 273 -7.23 29.16 16.64
N ILE A 274 -7.77 30.35 16.45
CA ILE A 274 -7.88 31.00 15.14
C ILE A 274 -7.27 32.40 15.25
N ALA A 275 -6.53 32.81 14.22
CA ALA A 275 -6.05 34.17 14.10
C ALA A 275 -7.22 35.13 13.85
N ARG A 276 -7.19 36.31 14.49
CA ARG A 276 -8.12 37.38 14.19
C ARG A 276 -7.95 37.87 12.75
N LYS A 277 -9.01 38.38 12.12
CA LYS A 277 -8.95 38.84 10.72
C LYS A 277 -7.84 39.88 10.52
N PRO A 278 -7.03 39.78 9.44
CA PRO A 278 -5.86 40.61 9.20
C PRO A 278 -6.13 42.15 9.27
N ALA A 279 -7.32 42.60 8.87
CA ALA A 279 -7.68 44.02 8.87
C ALA A 279 -7.79 44.59 10.31
N LEU A 280 -8.21 43.80 11.29
CA LEU A 280 -8.27 44.21 12.69
C LEU A 280 -6.90 44.18 13.38
N GLN A 281 -6.08 43.18 13.04
CA GLN A 281 -4.70 43.09 13.52
C GLN A 281 -3.82 44.23 13.01
N GLN A 282 -4.01 44.67 11.75
CA GLN A 282 -3.27 45.80 11.18
C GLN A 282 -3.64 47.15 11.83
N ALA A 283 -4.91 47.35 12.18
CA ALA A 283 -5.35 48.55 12.86
C ALA A 283 -4.81 48.66 14.30
N GLU A 284 -4.77 47.56 15.03
CA GLU A 284 -4.23 47.50 16.41
C GLU A 284 -2.68 47.57 16.38
N ALA A 285 -2.01 46.85 15.45
CA ALA A 285 -0.56 46.91 15.31
C ALA A 285 -0.05 48.32 14.93
N ALA A 286 -0.84 49.10 14.18
CA ALA A 286 -0.49 50.49 13.87
C ALA A 286 -0.54 51.40 15.09
N GLN A 287 -1.40 51.08 16.11
CA GLN A 287 -1.45 51.76 17.42
C GLN A 287 -0.32 51.32 18.33
N ASP A 288 -0.02 50.04 18.40
CA ASP A 288 1.06 49.48 19.23
C ASP A 288 2.47 49.86 18.79
N LEU A 289 2.68 50.13 17.48
CA LEU A 289 3.98 50.57 16.98
C LEU A 289 4.46 51.91 17.58
N ASN A 290 3.55 52.73 18.09
CA ASN A 290 3.90 53.97 18.81
C ASN A 290 4.48 53.78 20.20
N GLU A 291 4.32 52.57 20.79
CA GLU A 291 4.84 52.22 22.10
C GLU A 291 6.08 51.33 22.07
N VAL A 292 6.46 50.81 20.87
CA VAL A 292 7.62 49.92 20.74
C VAL A 292 8.90 50.72 20.55
N HIS A 293 9.76 50.76 21.56
CA HIS A 293 11.09 51.31 21.46
C HIS A 293 12.09 50.28 20.95
N ALA A 294 12.60 50.47 19.73
CA ALA A 294 13.64 49.61 19.20
C ALA A 294 14.97 49.86 19.93
N ILE A 295 15.51 48.83 20.58
CA ILE A 295 16.79 48.87 21.28
C ILE A 295 17.84 48.15 20.42
N GLY A 296 18.85 48.89 19.91
CA GLY A 296 19.95 48.33 19.12
C GLY A 296 19.88 48.66 17.63
N SER A 297 20.87 48.19 16.89
CA SER A 297 20.91 48.38 15.43
C SER A 297 19.98 47.41 14.70
N PRO A 298 19.29 47.84 13.62
CA PRO A 298 18.40 46.98 12.87
C PRO A 298 19.18 45.84 12.19
N LEU A 299 18.59 44.63 12.15
CA LEU A 299 19.11 43.48 11.45
C LEU A 299 18.35 43.30 10.13
N SER A 300 19.08 43.35 9.01
CA SER A 300 18.52 43.05 7.70
C SER A 300 18.65 41.56 7.39
N TYR A 301 17.54 40.94 6.96
CA TYR A 301 17.56 39.57 6.56
C TYR A 301 16.50 39.27 5.50
N GLN A 302 16.72 38.23 4.71
CA GLN A 302 15.77 37.66 3.78
C GLN A 302 15.19 36.39 4.36
N MET A 303 13.86 36.27 4.42
CA MET A 303 13.14 35.11 4.87
C MET A 303 12.54 34.38 3.67
N THR A 304 12.81 33.09 3.55
CA THR A 304 12.18 32.19 2.59
C THR A 304 11.40 31.15 3.36
N LEU A 305 10.08 31.12 3.15
CA LEU A 305 9.23 30.04 3.69
C LEU A 305 9.34 28.85 2.78
N GLU A 306 9.50 27.65 3.36
CA GLU A 306 9.44 26.42 2.56
C GLU A 306 7.98 26.18 2.18
N PRO A 307 7.68 25.84 0.91
CA PRO A 307 6.33 25.47 0.51
C PRO A 307 5.93 24.17 1.20
N THR A 308 4.81 24.16 1.87
CA THR A 308 4.18 22.99 2.51
C THR A 308 3.42 22.15 1.49
#